data_4b39e5a1cb57bc9c73570bd5b2cba3c7
#
_entry.id   4b39e5a1cb57bc9c73570bd5b2cba3c7
#
_cell.length_a   1.000
_cell.length_b   1.000
_cell.length_c   1.000
_cell.angle_alpha   90.00
_cell.angle_beta   90.00
_cell.angle_gamma   90.00
#
_symmetry.space_group_name_H-M   'P 1'
#
loop_
_entity.id
_entity.type
_entity.pdbx_description
1 polymer ?
#
loop_
_entity_poly.entity_id
_entity_poly.type
_entity_poly.pdbx_seq_one_letter_code
_entity_poly.pdbx_strand_id
1 'polypeptide(L)'
;MANKRINPRHIVVDKRNVNLDAIVDEAMKDDMHHAWLVIGKVLKEQEQLGLEEIKELRNSIKEINASEGNIRYAERLMGRKERPHVSLDDVSTAADLKKLKTNMEKLALHTALCSICLGLHENRFSEERLRRIFRAVDDVQAKIENGEESYEELERQLSEE
;
A
#
# COMPACT_ATOMS: atom_id res chain seq x y z
N MET A 1 -19.21 1.78 38.21
CA MET A 1 -18.31 2.88 37.76
C MET A 1 -18.28 2.90 36.26
N ALA A 2 -18.63 4.02 35.68
CA ALA A 2 -18.48 4.19 34.25
C ALA A 2 -16.97 4.27 33.91
N ASN A 3 -16.50 3.36 33.06
CA ASN A 3 -15.14 3.44 32.50
C ASN A 3 -15.05 4.70 31.63
N LYS A 4 -14.40 5.73 32.15
CA LYS A 4 -14.09 6.90 31.32
C LYS A 4 -13.11 6.48 30.24
N ARG A 5 -13.57 6.49 29.00
CA ARG A 5 -12.66 6.32 27.87
C ARG A 5 -11.71 7.51 27.84
N ILE A 6 -10.42 7.26 27.97
CA ILE A 6 -9.40 8.29 27.83
C ILE A 6 -9.35 8.70 26.38
N ASN A 7 -9.51 10.00 26.11
CA ASN A 7 -9.40 10.52 24.74
C ASN A 7 -7.94 10.47 24.29
N PRO A 8 -7.58 9.71 23.23
CA PRO A 8 -6.21 9.60 22.76
C PRO A 8 -5.56 10.94 22.42
N ARG A 9 -6.35 11.97 22.11
CA ARG A 9 -5.84 13.33 21.83
C ARG A 9 -5.23 13.99 23.08
N HIS A 10 -5.59 13.52 24.27
CA HIS A 10 -5.11 14.06 25.55
C HIS A 10 -3.97 13.23 26.15
N ILE A 11 -3.61 12.12 25.53
CA ILE A 11 -2.51 11.27 25.99
C ILE A 11 -1.22 11.74 25.30
N VAL A 12 -0.31 12.28 26.10
CA VAL A 12 1.01 12.72 25.63
C VAL A 12 1.90 11.52 25.44
N VAL A 13 2.60 11.47 24.30
CA VAL A 13 3.55 10.40 23.96
C VAL A 13 4.97 10.91 24.17
N ASP A 14 5.76 10.15 24.90
CA ASP A 14 7.21 10.38 24.97
C ASP A 14 7.88 9.75 23.75
N LYS A 15 8.33 10.57 22.83
CA LYS A 15 8.97 10.13 21.56
C LYS A 15 10.17 9.22 21.77
N ARG A 16 10.85 9.33 22.92
CA ARG A 16 12.01 8.50 23.26
C ARG A 16 11.61 7.03 23.50
N ASN A 17 10.36 6.80 23.87
CA ASN A 17 9.80 5.46 24.12
C ASN A 17 9.12 4.87 22.88
N VAL A 18 9.06 5.61 21.77
CA VAL A 18 8.50 5.12 20.52
C VAL A 18 9.54 4.28 19.77
N ASN A 19 9.23 3.00 19.56
CA ASN A 19 10.06 2.13 18.74
C ASN A 19 9.67 2.26 17.28
N LEU A 20 10.34 3.16 16.57
CA LEU A 20 10.06 3.43 15.16
C LEU A 20 10.32 2.20 14.28
N ASP A 21 11.37 1.44 14.55
CA ASP A 21 11.68 0.23 13.78
C ASP A 21 10.57 -0.80 13.88
N ALA A 22 10.00 -1.00 15.07
CA ALA A 22 8.86 -1.91 15.26
C ALA A 22 7.62 -1.44 14.50
N ILE A 23 7.38 -0.13 14.43
CA ILE A 23 6.26 0.45 13.67
C ILE A 23 6.47 0.22 12.17
N VAL A 24 7.68 0.44 11.67
CA VAL A 24 8.03 0.18 10.27
C VAL A 24 7.86 -1.30 9.94
N ASP A 25 8.39 -2.19 10.76
CA ASP A 25 8.30 -3.64 10.55
C ASP A 25 6.85 -4.10 10.50
N GLU A 26 6.01 -3.63 11.42
CA GLU A 26 4.58 -3.97 11.44
C GLU A 26 3.85 -3.42 10.20
N ALA A 27 4.18 -2.19 9.78
CA ALA A 27 3.59 -1.57 8.60
C ALA A 27 3.97 -2.32 7.31
N MET A 28 5.17 -2.86 7.23
CA MET A 28 5.68 -3.56 6.05
C MET A 28 5.32 -5.04 5.99
N LYS A 29 4.76 -5.59 7.06
CA LYS A 29 4.51 -7.03 7.20
C LYS A 29 3.70 -7.64 6.05
N ASP A 30 2.63 -6.98 5.64
CA ASP A 30 1.71 -7.49 4.62
C ASP A 30 1.61 -6.57 3.39
N ASP A 31 2.48 -5.57 3.28
CA ASP A 31 2.41 -4.54 2.24
C ASP A 31 2.47 -5.11 0.82
N MET A 32 3.42 -5.98 0.56
CA MET A 32 3.59 -6.60 -0.76
C MET A 32 2.41 -7.51 -1.11
N HIS A 33 1.94 -8.29 -0.14
CA HIS A 33 0.77 -9.15 -0.33
C HIS A 33 -0.49 -8.32 -0.64
N HIS A 34 -0.74 -7.27 0.14
CA HIS A 34 -1.87 -6.36 -0.08
C HIS A 34 -1.77 -5.67 -1.44
N ALA A 35 -0.59 -5.22 -1.82
CA ALA A 35 -0.35 -4.60 -3.12
C ALA A 35 -0.71 -5.55 -4.26
N TRP A 36 -0.29 -6.80 -4.18
CA TRP A 36 -0.61 -7.81 -5.19
C TRP A 36 -2.10 -8.17 -5.24
N LEU A 37 -2.80 -8.13 -4.10
CA LEU A 37 -4.25 -8.34 -4.07
C LEU A 37 -4.97 -7.23 -4.85
N VAL A 38 -4.60 -5.98 -4.61
CA VAL A 38 -5.21 -4.84 -5.30
C VAL A 38 -4.89 -4.86 -6.80
N ILE A 39 -3.63 -5.04 -7.14
CA ILE A 39 -3.22 -5.13 -8.55
C ILE A 39 -3.82 -6.34 -9.24
N GLY A 40 -3.85 -7.49 -8.57
CA GLY A 40 -4.45 -8.71 -9.09
C GLY A 40 -5.91 -8.53 -9.45
N LYS A 41 -6.68 -7.85 -8.60
CA LYS A 41 -8.08 -7.51 -8.89
C LYS A 41 -8.19 -6.67 -10.16
N VAL A 42 -7.38 -5.65 -10.30
CA VAL A 42 -7.37 -4.76 -11.48
C VAL A 42 -6.99 -5.54 -12.74
N LEU A 43 -5.96 -6.36 -12.66
CA LEU A 43 -5.51 -7.18 -13.80
C LEU A 43 -6.60 -8.17 -14.23
N LYS A 44 -7.29 -8.78 -13.27
CA LYS A 44 -8.37 -9.72 -13.56
C LYS A 44 -9.57 -9.04 -14.20
N GLU A 45 -10.03 -7.92 -13.65
CA GLU A 45 -11.27 -7.26 -14.07
C GLU A 45 -11.10 -6.36 -15.28
N GLN A 46 -10.01 -5.58 -15.33
CA GLN A 46 -9.82 -4.57 -16.38
C GLN A 46 -8.91 -5.04 -17.51
N GLU A 47 -7.87 -5.80 -17.19
CA GLU A 47 -6.96 -6.33 -18.19
C GLU A 47 -7.34 -7.74 -18.64
N GLN A 48 -8.36 -8.33 -18.02
CA GLN A 48 -8.93 -9.65 -18.34
C GLN A 48 -7.91 -10.79 -18.29
N LEU A 49 -6.90 -10.66 -17.41
CA LEU A 49 -5.94 -11.72 -17.20
C LEU A 49 -6.53 -12.84 -16.35
N GLY A 50 -6.22 -14.08 -16.71
CA GLY A 50 -6.60 -15.24 -15.90
C GLY A 50 -5.75 -15.34 -14.62
N LEU A 51 -6.24 -16.09 -13.63
CA LEU A 51 -5.52 -16.25 -12.35
C LEU A 51 -4.13 -16.85 -12.53
N GLU A 52 -3.97 -17.81 -13.45
CA GLU A 52 -2.65 -18.40 -13.73
C GLU A 52 -1.70 -17.38 -14.36
N GLU A 53 -2.19 -16.55 -15.28
CA GLU A 53 -1.39 -15.47 -15.88
C GLU A 53 -0.93 -14.46 -14.83
N ILE A 54 -1.80 -14.11 -13.88
CA ILE A 54 -1.48 -13.21 -12.77
C ILE A 54 -0.40 -13.84 -11.87
N LYS A 55 -0.52 -15.12 -11.55
CA LYS A 55 0.48 -15.85 -10.76
C LYS A 55 1.83 -15.89 -11.45
N GLU A 56 1.84 -16.19 -12.75
CA GLU A 56 3.07 -16.22 -13.56
C GLU A 56 3.74 -14.84 -13.58
N LEU A 57 2.93 -13.79 -13.76
CA LEU A 57 3.43 -12.42 -13.76
C LEU A 57 4.03 -12.05 -12.40
N ARG A 58 3.34 -12.38 -11.31
CA ARG A 58 3.85 -12.17 -9.96
C ARG A 58 5.18 -12.88 -9.72
N ASN A 59 5.29 -14.13 -10.17
CA ASN A 59 6.52 -14.92 -10.02
C ASN A 59 7.68 -14.40 -10.87
N SER A 60 7.39 -13.77 -12.01
CA SER A 60 8.41 -13.21 -12.90
C SER A 60 8.92 -11.84 -12.46
N ILE A 61 8.15 -11.12 -11.65
CA ILE A 61 8.52 -9.80 -11.16
C ILE A 61 9.39 -9.96 -9.91
N LYS A 62 10.64 -9.55 -10.02
CA LYS A 62 11.55 -9.51 -8.87
C LYS A 62 11.34 -8.24 -8.07
N GLU A 63 11.50 -8.35 -6.76
CA GLU A 63 11.47 -7.20 -5.89
C GLU A 63 12.59 -6.23 -6.27
N ILE A 64 12.21 -4.98 -6.54
CA ILE A 64 13.14 -3.93 -6.95
C ILE A 64 13.46 -3.08 -5.72
N ASN A 65 14.74 -2.74 -5.55
CA ASN A 65 15.19 -1.90 -4.47
C ASN A 65 14.43 -0.57 -4.46
N ALA A 66 13.86 -0.23 -3.30
CA ALA A 66 13.09 0.98 -3.07
C ALA A 66 13.96 2.21 -2.86
N SER A 67 14.95 2.44 -3.74
CA SER A 67 15.74 3.66 -3.73
C SER A 67 14.86 4.87 -4.09
N GLU A 68 15.25 6.05 -3.64
CA GLU A 68 14.50 7.28 -3.94
C GLU A 68 14.33 7.50 -5.45
N GLY A 69 15.35 7.22 -6.23
CA GLY A 69 15.30 7.32 -7.70
C GLY A 69 14.28 6.37 -8.32
N ASN A 70 14.24 5.12 -7.84
CA ASN A 70 13.29 4.12 -8.30
C ASN A 70 11.86 4.50 -7.92
N ILE A 71 11.64 4.98 -6.70
CA ILE A 71 10.31 5.40 -6.25
C ILE A 71 9.81 6.57 -7.09
N ARG A 72 10.63 7.58 -7.34
CA ARG A 72 10.26 8.73 -8.18
C ARG A 72 9.94 8.33 -9.60
N TYR A 73 10.71 7.42 -10.17
CA TYR A 73 10.47 6.91 -11.51
C TYR A 73 9.13 6.17 -11.59
N ALA A 74 8.87 5.27 -10.62
CA ALA A 74 7.61 4.55 -10.53
C ALA A 74 6.42 5.50 -10.34
N GLU A 75 6.54 6.48 -9.46
CA GLU A 75 5.49 7.49 -9.24
C GLU A 75 5.13 8.23 -10.53
N ARG A 76 6.11 8.55 -11.33
CA ARG A 76 5.91 9.17 -12.65
C ARG A 76 5.17 8.24 -13.60
N LEU A 77 5.56 6.96 -13.65
CA LEU A 77 4.90 5.95 -14.49
C LEU A 77 3.44 5.74 -14.07
N MET A 78 3.16 5.79 -12.77
CA MET A 78 1.81 5.64 -12.24
C MET A 78 0.95 6.91 -12.38
N GLY A 79 1.56 8.03 -12.76
CA GLY A 79 0.89 9.32 -12.80
C GLY A 79 0.66 9.95 -11.41
N ARG A 80 1.32 9.45 -10.37
CA ARG A 80 1.21 9.93 -8.99
C ARG A 80 2.25 11.00 -8.71
N LYS A 81 1.84 12.10 -8.05
CA LYS A 81 2.72 13.23 -7.70
C LYS A 81 3.03 13.30 -6.22
N GLU A 82 2.21 12.68 -5.38
CA GLU A 82 2.33 12.76 -3.92
C GLU A 82 2.42 11.37 -3.30
N ARG A 83 3.29 11.24 -2.30
CA ARG A 83 3.35 10.05 -1.47
C ARG A 83 2.96 10.39 -0.03
N PRO A 84 2.47 9.40 0.75
CA PRO A 84 2.14 9.65 2.15
C PRO A 84 3.34 10.22 2.92
N HIS A 85 3.09 11.29 3.67
CA HIS A 85 4.11 11.89 4.53
C HIS A 85 4.12 11.20 5.89
N VAL A 86 5.31 10.83 6.35
CA VAL A 86 5.50 10.20 7.65
C VAL A 86 6.66 10.88 8.38
N SER A 87 6.38 11.40 9.57
CA SER A 87 7.41 12.01 10.43
C SER A 87 7.09 11.79 11.89
N LEU A 88 8.07 11.32 12.64
CA LEU A 88 7.97 11.20 14.10
C LEU A 88 7.87 12.59 14.77
N ASP A 89 8.37 13.62 14.12
CA ASP A 89 8.34 15.00 14.65
C ASP A 89 6.91 15.53 14.84
N ASP A 90 5.94 14.99 14.06
CA ASP A 90 4.53 15.38 14.14
C ASP A 90 3.80 14.67 15.29
N VAL A 91 4.45 13.75 16.01
CA VAL A 91 3.83 12.97 17.08
C VAL A 91 4.00 13.65 18.42
N SER A 92 2.89 13.98 19.07
CA SER A 92 2.86 14.50 20.44
C SER A 92 1.86 13.77 21.33
N THR A 93 0.82 13.15 20.78
CA THR A 93 -0.22 12.42 21.49
C THR A 93 -0.38 10.99 20.99
N ALA A 94 -1.14 10.18 21.75
CA ALA A 94 -1.45 8.80 21.31
C ALA A 94 -2.28 8.78 20.03
N ALA A 95 -3.14 9.80 19.81
CA ALA A 95 -3.86 9.94 18.54
C ALA A 95 -2.91 10.21 17.37
N ASP A 96 -1.90 11.04 17.56
CA ASP A 96 -0.85 11.30 16.57
C ASP A 96 -0.04 10.05 16.26
N LEU A 97 0.26 9.24 17.29
CA LEU A 97 0.98 7.98 17.13
C LEU A 97 0.17 6.98 16.28
N LYS A 98 -1.14 6.89 16.54
CA LYS A 98 -2.05 6.05 15.75
C LYS A 98 -2.09 6.51 14.28
N LYS A 99 -2.13 7.81 14.05
CA LYS A 99 -2.10 8.41 12.72
C LYS A 99 -0.76 8.13 12.02
N LEU A 100 0.35 8.21 12.76
CA LEU A 100 1.68 7.84 12.24
C LEU A 100 1.69 6.39 11.76
N LYS A 101 1.17 5.46 12.54
CA LYS A 101 1.09 4.04 12.17
C LYS A 101 0.28 3.83 10.90
N THR A 102 -0.88 4.47 10.80
CA THR A 102 -1.73 4.42 9.60
C THR A 102 -1.01 4.98 8.38
N ASN A 103 -0.35 6.12 8.51
CA ASN A 103 0.39 6.73 7.42
C ASN A 103 1.60 5.90 7.01
N MET A 104 2.23 5.21 7.97
CA MET A 104 3.34 4.30 7.69
C MET A 104 2.87 3.10 6.87
N GLU A 105 1.69 2.54 7.18
CA GLU A 105 1.08 1.46 6.39
C GLU A 105 0.78 1.92 4.96
N LYS A 106 0.25 3.12 4.80
CA LYS A 106 0.00 3.72 3.49
C LYS A 106 1.29 3.92 2.69
N LEU A 107 2.33 4.39 3.34
CA LEU A 107 3.64 4.57 2.71
C LEU A 107 4.25 3.22 2.30
N ALA A 108 4.16 2.21 3.16
CA ALA A 108 4.65 0.87 2.85
C ALA A 108 3.92 0.28 1.65
N LEU A 109 2.60 0.41 1.60
CA LEU A 109 1.79 -0.03 0.46
C LEU A 109 2.16 0.74 -0.83
N HIS A 110 2.33 2.05 -0.72
CA HIS A 110 2.76 2.90 -1.84
C HIS A 110 4.11 2.43 -2.39
N THR A 111 5.07 2.15 -1.51
CA THR A 111 6.40 1.65 -1.90
C THR A 111 6.31 0.28 -2.59
N ALA A 112 5.48 -0.62 -2.06
CA ALA A 112 5.24 -1.93 -2.69
C ALA A 112 4.62 -1.78 -4.08
N LEU A 113 3.65 -0.88 -4.24
CA LEU A 113 3.03 -0.58 -5.54
C LEU A 113 4.06 0.00 -6.53
N CYS A 114 4.97 0.85 -6.06
CA CYS A 114 6.07 1.36 -6.89
C CYS A 114 6.95 0.23 -7.41
N SER A 115 7.33 -0.71 -6.54
CA SER A 115 8.13 -1.88 -6.93
C SER A 115 7.42 -2.72 -7.99
N ILE A 116 6.13 -3.00 -7.80
CA ILE A 116 5.34 -3.76 -8.77
C ILE A 116 5.20 -3.00 -10.09
N CYS A 117 4.99 -1.69 -10.03
CA CYS A 117 4.92 -0.84 -11.23
C CYS A 117 6.19 -0.98 -12.09
N LEU A 118 7.35 -0.89 -11.46
CA LEU A 118 8.64 -1.03 -12.17
C LEU A 118 8.78 -2.45 -12.75
N GLY A 119 8.37 -3.46 -12.01
CA GLY A 119 8.38 -4.85 -12.49
C GLY A 119 7.45 -5.06 -13.68
N LEU A 120 6.27 -4.48 -13.66
CA LEU A 120 5.34 -4.52 -14.80
C LEU A 120 5.94 -3.80 -16.02
N HIS A 121 6.59 -2.65 -15.79
CA HIS A 121 7.24 -1.91 -16.87
C HIS A 121 8.37 -2.72 -17.50
N GLU A 122 9.17 -3.41 -16.71
CA GLU A 122 10.18 -4.35 -17.21
C GLU A 122 9.57 -5.52 -18.00
N ASN A 123 8.36 -5.93 -17.68
CA ASN A 123 7.59 -6.94 -18.40
C ASN A 123 6.78 -6.37 -19.56
N ARG A 124 7.20 -5.23 -20.10
CA ARG A 124 6.69 -4.59 -21.32
C ARG A 124 5.30 -3.98 -21.20
N PHE A 125 4.85 -3.63 -19.99
CA PHE A 125 3.67 -2.82 -19.82
C PHE A 125 4.02 -1.37 -20.20
N SER A 126 3.27 -0.80 -21.14
CA SER A 126 3.48 0.59 -21.57
C SER A 126 3.12 1.58 -20.47
N GLU A 127 3.65 2.79 -20.51
CA GLU A 127 3.30 3.86 -19.57
C GLU A 127 1.80 4.15 -19.54
N GLU A 128 1.17 4.16 -20.70
CA GLU A 128 -0.27 4.40 -20.83
C GLU A 128 -1.07 3.30 -20.14
N ARG A 129 -0.67 2.03 -20.35
CA ARG A 129 -1.30 0.89 -19.70
C ARG A 129 -1.11 0.92 -18.19
N LEU A 130 0.09 1.28 -17.72
CA LEU A 130 0.38 1.43 -16.30
C LEU A 130 -0.46 2.53 -15.65
N ARG A 131 -0.60 3.68 -16.29
CA ARG A 131 -1.45 4.76 -15.77
C ARG A 131 -2.90 4.32 -15.63
N ARG A 132 -3.40 3.57 -16.60
CA ARG A 132 -4.76 3.02 -16.56
C ARG A 132 -4.92 2.03 -15.39
N ILE A 133 -3.96 1.12 -15.24
CA ILE A 133 -3.96 0.13 -14.16
C ILE A 133 -3.93 0.83 -12.79
N PHE A 134 -3.01 1.76 -12.60
CA PHE A 134 -2.85 2.41 -11.29
C PHE A 134 -3.96 3.41 -10.96
N ARG A 135 -4.64 3.96 -11.96
CA ARG A 135 -5.89 4.71 -11.73
C ARG A 135 -6.97 3.80 -11.15
N ALA A 136 -7.12 2.60 -11.70
CA ALA A 136 -8.04 1.60 -11.18
C ALA A 136 -7.61 1.09 -9.79
N VAL A 137 -6.32 0.97 -9.53
CA VAL A 137 -5.77 0.65 -8.21
C VAL A 137 -6.23 1.68 -7.18
N ASP A 138 -6.17 2.96 -7.51
CA ASP A 138 -6.64 4.04 -6.62
C ASP A 138 -8.12 3.89 -6.29
N ASP A 139 -8.95 3.50 -7.25
CA ASP A 139 -10.38 3.26 -7.03
C ASP A 139 -10.61 2.08 -6.08
N VAL A 140 -9.86 1.00 -6.23
CA VAL A 140 -9.95 -0.17 -5.33
C VAL A 140 -9.50 0.20 -3.92
N GLN A 141 -8.43 0.95 -3.78
CA GLN A 141 -7.93 1.42 -2.48
C GLN A 141 -8.96 2.31 -1.78
N ALA A 142 -9.62 3.20 -2.53
CA ALA A 142 -10.68 4.04 -1.98
C ALA A 142 -11.85 3.19 -1.44
N LYS A 143 -12.23 2.13 -2.14
CA LYS A 143 -13.28 1.21 -1.68
C LYS A 143 -12.87 0.47 -0.42
N ILE A 144 -11.62 0.07 -0.29
CA ILE A 144 -11.11 -0.57 0.93
C ILE A 144 -11.16 0.41 2.10
N GLU A 145 -10.73 1.65 1.90
CA GLU A 145 -10.76 2.69 2.95
C GLU A 145 -12.19 3.02 3.39
N ASN A 146 -13.14 2.97 2.47
CA ASN A 146 -14.56 3.23 2.75
C ASN A 146 -15.32 2.02 3.31
N GLY A 147 -14.68 0.87 3.44
CA GLY A 147 -15.32 -0.35 3.92
C GLY A 147 -16.18 -1.07 2.88
N GLU A 148 -16.18 -0.65 1.63
CA GLU A 148 -16.92 -1.28 0.53
C GLU A 148 -16.22 -2.55 0.02
N GLU A 149 -14.94 -2.68 0.27
CA GLU A 149 -14.10 -3.80 -0.12
C GLU A 149 -13.14 -4.14 1.02
N SER A 150 -12.63 -5.36 1.09
CA SER A 150 -11.63 -5.77 2.08
C SER A 150 -10.55 -6.63 1.44
N TYR A 151 -9.37 -6.70 2.06
CA TYR A 151 -8.29 -7.57 1.60
C TYR A 151 -8.68 -9.05 1.64
N GLU A 152 -9.47 -9.47 2.64
CA GLU A 152 -9.97 -10.84 2.75
C GLU A 152 -10.86 -11.21 1.56
N GLU A 153 -11.73 -10.29 1.15
CA GLU A 153 -12.61 -10.49 -0.01
C GLU A 153 -11.79 -10.54 -1.31
N LEU A 154 -10.78 -9.68 -1.46
CA LEU A 154 -9.88 -9.72 -2.62
C LEU A 154 -9.13 -11.04 -2.70
N GLU A 155 -8.64 -11.53 -1.56
CA GLU A 155 -7.94 -12.80 -1.50
C GLU A 155 -8.85 -13.96 -1.92
N ARG A 156 -10.09 -13.95 -1.47
CA ARG A 156 -11.10 -14.92 -1.89
C ARG A 156 -11.36 -14.89 -3.39
N GLN A 157 -11.57 -13.71 -3.96
CA GLN A 157 -11.82 -13.52 -5.39
C GLN A 157 -10.65 -13.99 -6.27
N LEU A 158 -9.41 -13.82 -5.79
CA LEU A 158 -8.20 -14.20 -6.53
C LEU A 158 -7.81 -15.66 -6.34
N SER A 159 -8.40 -16.36 -5.39
CA SER A 159 -8.17 -17.80 -5.17
C SER A 159 -9.25 -18.69 -5.74
N GLU A 160 -10.41 -18.13 -6.12
CA GLU A 160 -11.52 -18.86 -6.75
C GLU A 160 -11.45 -18.76 -8.29
N GLU A 161 -11.45 -19.89 -8.93
CA GLU A 161 -11.76 -20.02 -10.36
C GLU A 161 -13.08 -20.71 -10.55
#